data_cf3577762e1d523472fdc176368c18d3
#
_entry.id   cf3577762e1d523472fdc176368c18d3
#
_cell.length_a   1.000
_cell.length_b   1.000
_cell.length_c   1.000
_cell.angle_alpha   90.00
_cell.angle_beta   90.00
_cell.angle_gamma   90.00
#
_symmetry.space_group_name_H-M   'P 1'
#
loop_
_entity.id
_entity.type
_entity.pdbx_description
1 polymer ?
#
loop_
_entity_poly.entity_id
_entity_poly.type
_entity_poly.pdbx_seq_one_letter_code
_entity_poly.pdbx_strand_id
1 'polypeptide(L)'
;AGVPPPELQLGPPRRALRTEPREQRAVDYFRCLAELCAALVCRFCQIVKQETEGKALAGAFFGYLLEMAWNAGFFAEGPDSEYSSYQRSGHLGLRAVLQCPYVDFLVSPYSYGFRGVGGEPAPMPPLGSVQLHGKLYIMEDDTRTHVSAHDPNYGRARSPEESLALLQRNLAAALVRGHGIWWLGGGPGTPHIDPAVEPAFGALLQRFSELGRFALELDRRSVAEVAVFLDDESVFWESARNDLSFPLVFAQRLWGLARFGAPCDYY
;
A
#
# COMPACT_ATOMS: atom_id res chain seq x y z
N ALA A 1 6.67 -18.87 24.80
CA ALA A 1 7.82 -18.20 24.20
C ALA A 1 7.71 -16.70 24.47
N GLY A 2 8.79 -16.04 24.94
CA GLY A 2 8.79 -14.58 25.16
C GLY A 2 9.30 -13.83 23.94
N VAL A 3 9.19 -12.49 23.97
CA VAL A 3 9.77 -11.62 22.94
C VAL A 3 11.26 -11.90 22.77
N PRO A 4 11.77 -12.10 21.54
CA PRO A 4 13.21 -12.30 21.32
C PRO A 4 14.00 -11.05 21.76
N PRO A 5 15.24 -11.22 22.25
CA PRO A 5 16.07 -10.08 22.60
C PRO A 5 16.43 -9.26 21.34
N PRO A 6 16.81 -7.97 21.49
CA PRO A 6 17.05 -7.05 20.39
C PRO A 6 18.00 -7.58 19.31
N GLU A 7 19.10 -8.21 19.70
CA GLU A 7 20.10 -8.75 18.78
C GLU A 7 19.54 -9.84 17.85
N LEU A 8 18.56 -10.62 18.30
CA LEU A 8 17.88 -11.60 17.44
C LEU A 8 16.85 -10.94 16.54
N GLN A 9 16.17 -9.88 17.02
CA GLN A 9 15.23 -9.14 16.20
C GLN A 9 15.93 -8.37 15.07
N LEU A 10 17.09 -7.76 15.34
CA LEU A 10 17.93 -7.09 14.34
C LEU A 10 18.50 -8.09 13.33
N GLY A 11 18.76 -9.31 13.76
CA GLY A 11 19.35 -10.34 12.93
C GLY A 11 20.87 -10.21 12.76
N PRO A 12 21.48 -11.05 11.93
CA PRO A 12 22.92 -11.12 11.81
C PRO A 12 23.51 -9.85 11.15
N PRO A 13 24.52 -9.21 11.77
CA PRO A 13 25.07 -7.95 11.26
C PRO A 13 25.86 -8.07 9.95
N ARG A 14 26.27 -9.29 9.58
CA ARG A 14 27.10 -9.57 8.40
C ARG A 14 26.44 -10.47 7.36
N ARG A 15 25.20 -10.87 7.55
CA ARG A 15 24.43 -11.72 6.64
C ARG A 15 23.09 -11.05 6.35
N ALA A 16 22.59 -11.17 5.15
CA ALA A 16 21.27 -10.67 4.78
C ALA A 16 20.14 -11.53 5.37
N LEU A 17 20.40 -12.82 5.57
CA LEU A 17 19.40 -13.79 6.04
C LEU A 17 19.73 -14.38 7.40
N ARG A 18 18.69 -14.72 8.15
CA ARG A 18 18.72 -15.54 9.36
C ARG A 18 18.85 -17.00 8.96
N THR A 19 19.97 -17.64 9.28
CA THR A 19 20.24 -19.03 8.88
C THR A 19 20.62 -19.93 10.06
N GLU A 20 20.79 -19.36 11.26
CA GLU A 20 21.17 -20.13 12.44
C GLU A 20 19.93 -20.60 13.22
N PRO A 21 19.94 -21.78 13.83
CA PRO A 21 18.80 -22.33 14.58
C PRO A 21 18.25 -21.38 15.66
N ARG A 22 19.11 -20.63 16.35
CA ARG A 22 18.70 -19.66 17.38
C ARG A 22 17.89 -18.49 16.82
N GLU A 23 18.08 -18.15 15.55
CA GLU A 23 17.40 -17.04 14.86
C GLU A 23 15.97 -17.39 14.47
N GLN A 24 15.62 -18.68 14.41
CA GLN A 24 14.25 -19.15 14.21
C GLN A 24 13.27 -18.50 15.18
N ARG A 25 13.69 -18.24 16.40
CA ARG A 25 12.86 -17.58 17.40
C ARG A 25 12.41 -16.17 16.99
N ALA A 26 13.21 -15.42 16.25
CA ALA A 26 12.82 -14.11 15.72
C ALA A 26 11.84 -14.26 14.54
N VAL A 27 12.09 -15.24 13.67
CA VAL A 27 11.18 -15.58 12.57
C VAL A 27 9.79 -15.92 13.10
N ASP A 28 9.72 -16.82 14.09
CA ASP A 28 8.46 -17.23 14.73
C ASP A 28 7.75 -16.06 15.42
N TYR A 29 8.51 -15.16 16.04
CA TYR A 29 7.96 -13.98 16.68
C TYR A 29 7.32 -13.02 15.67
N PHE A 30 8.00 -12.67 14.59
CA PHE A 30 7.46 -11.77 13.58
C PHE A 30 6.29 -12.40 12.81
N ARG A 31 6.35 -13.70 12.53
CA ARG A 31 5.23 -14.44 11.95
C ARG A 31 4.01 -14.41 12.88
N CYS A 32 4.20 -14.71 14.17
CA CYS A 32 3.12 -14.62 15.16
C CYS A 32 2.53 -13.21 15.24
N LEU A 33 3.35 -12.16 15.18
CA LEU A 33 2.89 -10.78 15.16
C LEU A 33 2.02 -10.50 13.92
N ALA A 34 2.47 -10.92 12.74
CA ALA A 34 1.73 -10.75 11.49
C ALA A 34 0.39 -11.52 11.50
N GLU A 35 0.41 -12.77 11.97
CA GLU A 35 -0.80 -13.60 12.13
C GLU A 35 -1.79 -12.98 13.12
N LEU A 36 -1.30 -12.43 14.25
CA LEU A 36 -2.14 -11.75 15.23
C LEU A 36 -2.79 -10.50 14.63
N CYS A 37 -2.04 -9.67 13.92
CA CYS A 37 -2.58 -8.48 13.26
C CYS A 37 -3.65 -8.85 12.23
N ALA A 38 -3.40 -9.84 11.38
CA ALA A 38 -4.36 -10.33 10.42
C ALA A 38 -5.64 -10.88 11.07
N ALA A 39 -5.49 -11.65 12.15
CA ALA A 39 -6.62 -12.19 12.91
C ALA A 39 -7.47 -11.08 13.55
N LEU A 40 -6.83 -10.02 14.08
CA LEU A 40 -7.54 -8.86 14.63
C LEU A 40 -8.32 -8.10 13.56
N VAL A 41 -7.74 -7.85 12.39
CA VAL A 41 -8.44 -7.24 11.24
C VAL A 41 -9.67 -8.07 10.88
N CYS A 42 -9.51 -9.39 10.72
CA CYS A 42 -10.61 -10.30 10.41
C CYS A 42 -11.69 -10.27 11.51
N ARG A 43 -11.28 -10.24 12.77
CA ARG A 43 -12.21 -10.19 13.91
C ARG A 43 -13.01 -8.89 13.96
N PHE A 44 -12.37 -7.73 13.73
CA PHE A 44 -13.07 -6.45 13.68
C PHE A 44 -14.06 -6.39 12.51
N CYS A 45 -13.67 -6.84 11.32
CA CYS A 45 -14.58 -6.94 10.18
C CYS A 45 -15.75 -7.90 10.47
N GLN A 46 -15.51 -9.03 11.13
CA GLN A 46 -16.56 -9.94 11.56
C GLN A 46 -17.57 -9.26 12.50
N ILE A 47 -17.11 -8.48 13.47
CA ILE A 47 -17.99 -7.73 14.40
C ILE A 47 -18.85 -6.75 13.60
N VAL A 48 -18.25 -5.97 12.68
CA VAL A 48 -19.01 -5.07 11.81
C VAL A 48 -20.11 -5.81 11.06
N LYS A 49 -19.79 -6.96 10.46
CA LYS A 49 -20.79 -7.79 9.75
C LYS A 49 -21.89 -8.28 10.67
N GLN A 50 -21.57 -8.69 11.88
CA GLN A 50 -22.55 -9.17 12.87
C GLN A 50 -23.47 -8.03 13.32
N GLU A 51 -22.91 -6.88 13.72
CA GLU A 51 -23.69 -5.74 14.22
C GLU A 51 -24.54 -5.05 13.14
N THR A 52 -24.16 -5.18 11.88
CA THR A 52 -24.90 -4.60 10.75
C THR A 52 -25.74 -5.61 9.98
N GLU A 53 -25.83 -6.85 10.46
CA GLU A 53 -26.51 -7.95 9.75
C GLU A 53 -26.00 -8.14 8.30
N GLY A 54 -24.70 -7.92 8.08
CA GLY A 54 -24.06 -7.99 6.78
C GLY A 54 -24.34 -6.82 5.84
N LYS A 55 -25.07 -5.79 6.28
CA LYS A 55 -25.46 -4.66 5.41
C LYS A 55 -24.33 -3.66 5.14
N ALA A 56 -23.34 -3.56 6.05
CA ALA A 56 -22.20 -2.68 5.87
C ALA A 56 -21.02 -3.41 5.22
N LEU A 57 -20.26 -2.70 4.37
CA LEU A 57 -18.94 -3.15 3.93
C LEU A 57 -17.94 -2.93 5.05
N ALA A 58 -17.01 -3.87 5.20
CA ALA A 58 -15.96 -3.82 6.21
C ALA A 58 -14.58 -4.04 5.57
N GLY A 59 -13.60 -3.28 5.96
CA GLY A 59 -12.23 -3.39 5.45
C GLY A 59 -11.24 -2.65 6.33
N ALA A 60 -9.99 -2.62 5.91
CA ALA A 60 -8.90 -2.03 6.67
C ALA A 60 -7.80 -1.47 5.77
N PHE A 61 -7.02 -0.55 6.33
CA PHE A 61 -5.70 -0.21 5.82
C PHE A 61 -4.76 -1.38 6.08
N PHE A 62 -4.42 -2.13 5.02
CA PHE A 62 -3.65 -3.35 5.18
C PHE A 62 -2.91 -3.76 3.91
N GLY A 63 -1.83 -4.57 4.08
CA GLY A 63 -1.13 -5.21 2.97
C GLY A 63 -0.10 -4.33 2.25
N TYR A 64 0.56 -3.41 2.95
CA TYR A 64 1.53 -2.44 2.38
C TYR A 64 2.85 -3.07 1.91
N LEU A 65 2.80 -4.28 1.35
CA LEU A 65 3.97 -5.08 1.03
C LEU A 65 4.93 -4.36 0.07
N LEU A 66 4.39 -3.62 -0.90
CA LEU A 66 5.18 -2.88 -1.89
C LEU A 66 5.73 -1.54 -1.37
N GLU A 67 5.34 -1.11 -0.18
CA GLU A 67 5.81 0.13 0.45
C GLU A 67 6.79 -0.14 1.59
N MET A 68 6.45 -1.08 2.49
CA MET A 68 7.24 -1.34 3.70
C MET A 68 8.64 -1.88 3.40
N ALA A 69 8.82 -2.51 2.24
CA ALA A 69 10.12 -3.04 1.84
C ALA A 69 11.22 -1.98 1.72
N TRP A 70 10.86 -0.74 1.40
CA TRP A 70 11.82 0.34 1.17
C TRP A 70 11.61 1.57 2.06
N ASN A 71 10.39 1.80 2.53
CA ASN A 71 10.05 2.97 3.36
C ASN A 71 10.16 2.64 4.84
N ALA A 72 11.36 2.34 5.28
CA ALA A 72 11.63 1.92 6.66
C ALA A 72 11.24 2.98 7.71
N GLY A 73 11.27 4.28 7.33
CA GLY A 73 10.89 5.39 8.21
C GLY A 73 9.38 5.61 8.34
N PHE A 74 8.55 4.89 7.59
CA PHE A 74 7.11 5.15 7.55
C PHE A 74 6.40 4.97 8.91
N PHE A 75 6.87 4.00 9.71
CA PHE A 75 6.34 3.73 11.06
C PHE A 75 7.43 3.69 12.14
N ALA A 76 8.68 3.98 11.81
CA ALA A 76 9.79 3.90 12.73
C ALA A 76 10.28 5.30 13.10
N GLU A 77 9.89 5.78 14.27
CA GLU A 77 10.43 6.98 14.86
C GLU A 77 11.29 6.63 16.10
N GLY A 78 12.37 7.39 16.32
CA GLY A 78 13.19 7.25 17.51
C GLY A 78 14.01 5.96 17.58
N PRO A 79 14.16 5.34 18.77
CA PRO A 79 15.05 4.20 19.00
C PRO A 79 14.62 2.92 18.27
N ASP A 80 13.39 2.85 17.78
CA ASP A 80 12.88 1.71 17.02
C ASP A 80 13.26 1.75 15.54
N SER A 81 13.89 2.82 15.05
CA SER A 81 14.29 2.99 13.65
C SER A 81 15.33 1.99 13.15
N GLU A 82 16.03 1.29 14.06
CA GLU A 82 17.00 0.24 13.73
C GLU A 82 16.35 -1.11 13.38
N TYR A 83 15.05 -1.30 13.70
CA TYR A 83 14.33 -2.52 13.40
C TYR A 83 13.65 -2.44 12.03
N SER A 84 13.41 -3.60 11.42
CA SER A 84 12.69 -3.68 10.16
C SER A 84 11.22 -3.26 10.34
N SER A 85 10.85 -2.11 9.76
CA SER A 85 9.45 -1.70 9.67
C SER A 85 8.61 -2.75 8.95
N TYR A 86 9.17 -3.41 7.95
CA TYR A 86 8.50 -4.44 7.18
C TYR A 86 8.08 -5.62 8.07
N GLN A 87 9.00 -6.18 8.85
CA GLN A 87 8.73 -7.31 9.75
C GLN A 87 7.81 -6.95 10.93
N ARG A 88 7.85 -5.68 11.38
CA ARG A 88 7.10 -5.20 12.56
C ARG A 88 5.77 -4.54 12.21
N SER A 89 5.52 -4.25 10.94
CA SER A 89 4.34 -3.52 10.49
C SER A 89 3.00 -4.24 10.75
N GLY A 90 3.01 -5.57 10.83
CA GLY A 90 1.81 -6.38 10.87
C GLY A 90 1.13 -6.56 9.51
N HIS A 91 1.67 -6.00 8.42
CA HIS A 91 1.09 -6.08 7.07
C HIS A 91 1.41 -7.38 6.32
N LEU A 92 2.35 -8.21 6.82
CA LEU A 92 2.79 -9.44 6.17
C LEU A 92 1.76 -10.57 6.19
N GLY A 93 0.75 -10.53 7.03
CA GLY A 93 -0.34 -11.52 7.06
C GLY A 93 -1.40 -11.34 5.97
N LEU A 94 -1.06 -10.82 4.79
CA LEU A 94 -2.01 -10.43 3.74
C LEU A 94 -2.88 -11.59 3.26
N ARG A 95 -2.31 -12.79 3.07
CA ARG A 95 -3.06 -13.96 2.62
C ARG A 95 -4.25 -14.29 3.53
N ALA A 96 -4.06 -14.25 4.84
CA ALA A 96 -5.12 -14.53 5.81
C ALA A 96 -6.25 -13.49 5.72
N VAL A 97 -5.91 -12.22 5.53
CA VAL A 97 -6.88 -11.13 5.37
C VAL A 97 -7.65 -11.26 4.05
N LEU A 98 -6.98 -11.60 2.95
CA LEU A 98 -7.62 -11.80 1.65
C LEU A 98 -8.58 -13.00 1.64
N GLN A 99 -8.24 -14.07 2.36
CA GLN A 99 -9.09 -15.25 2.50
C GLN A 99 -10.23 -15.06 3.51
N CYS A 100 -10.20 -14.00 4.32
CA CYS A 100 -11.23 -13.72 5.32
C CYS A 100 -12.57 -13.34 4.67
N PRO A 101 -13.67 -14.06 4.95
CA PRO A 101 -14.97 -13.80 4.32
C PRO A 101 -15.64 -12.51 4.83
N TYR A 102 -15.16 -11.95 5.91
CA TYR A 102 -15.72 -10.73 6.51
C TYR A 102 -15.06 -9.44 6.02
N VAL A 103 -13.92 -9.54 5.34
CA VAL A 103 -13.22 -8.42 4.73
C VAL A 103 -13.75 -8.22 3.33
N ASP A 104 -14.29 -7.05 3.02
CA ASP A 104 -14.78 -6.70 1.68
C ASP A 104 -13.75 -5.93 0.88
N PHE A 105 -12.95 -5.08 1.54
CA PHE A 105 -12.01 -4.20 0.86
C PHE A 105 -10.73 -3.96 1.66
N LEU A 106 -9.70 -3.59 0.94
CA LEU A 106 -8.45 -3.06 1.51
C LEU A 106 -8.25 -1.61 1.07
N VAL A 107 -7.57 -0.85 1.91
CA VAL A 107 -7.23 0.55 1.65
C VAL A 107 -5.73 0.75 1.79
N SER A 108 -5.17 1.62 0.98
CA SER A 108 -3.87 2.22 1.25
C SER A 108 -3.75 3.60 0.62
N PRO A 109 -2.87 4.46 1.12
CA PRO A 109 -2.31 5.52 0.29
C PRO A 109 -1.65 4.91 -0.95
N TYR A 110 -1.41 5.72 -1.98
CA TYR A 110 -0.52 5.28 -3.04
C TYR A 110 0.94 5.55 -2.65
N SER A 111 1.87 4.79 -3.23
CA SER A 111 3.28 4.77 -2.82
C SER A 111 3.88 6.17 -2.71
N TYR A 112 4.56 6.44 -1.61
CA TYR A 112 5.24 7.71 -1.35
C TYR A 112 6.48 7.93 -2.22
N GLY A 113 7.08 6.85 -2.72
CA GLY A 113 8.30 6.91 -3.53
C GLY A 113 8.10 7.33 -4.98
N PHE A 114 6.88 7.17 -5.49
CA PHE A 114 6.63 7.29 -6.93
C PHE A 114 5.57 8.34 -7.28
N ARG A 115 5.08 9.09 -6.32
CA ARG A 115 3.88 9.92 -6.45
C ARG A 115 4.04 11.26 -7.15
N GLY A 116 5.26 11.76 -7.31
CA GLY A 116 5.53 13.05 -7.93
C GLY A 116 5.15 13.14 -9.41
N VAL A 117 5.37 14.30 -10.00
CA VAL A 117 5.21 14.52 -11.45
C VAL A 117 6.15 13.59 -12.21
N GLY A 118 5.63 12.90 -13.22
CA GLY A 118 6.36 11.87 -13.97
C GLY A 118 6.40 10.49 -13.31
N GLY A 119 5.83 10.36 -12.10
CA GLY A 119 5.69 9.07 -11.41
C GLY A 119 4.34 8.40 -11.66
N GLU A 120 4.02 7.43 -10.81
CA GLU A 120 2.80 6.62 -10.92
C GLU A 120 2.01 6.58 -9.60
N PRO A 121 0.68 6.43 -9.63
CA PRO A 121 -0.13 6.18 -8.45
C PRO A 121 -0.11 4.69 -8.09
N ALA A 122 1.05 4.22 -7.65
CA ALA A 122 1.30 2.82 -7.39
C ALA A 122 0.60 2.35 -6.11
N PRO A 123 -0.24 1.30 -6.14
CA PRO A 123 -0.81 0.70 -4.93
C PRO A 123 0.29 0.18 -4.01
N MET A 124 0.05 0.23 -2.69
CA MET A 124 0.96 -0.39 -1.71
C MET A 124 0.75 -1.90 -1.57
N PRO A 125 -0.49 -2.43 -1.64
CA PRO A 125 -0.70 -3.88 -1.70
C PRO A 125 -0.52 -4.43 -3.12
N PRO A 126 -0.24 -5.74 -3.27
CA PRO A 126 -0.26 -6.42 -4.57
C PRO A 126 -1.71 -6.50 -5.08
N LEU A 127 -2.06 -5.59 -5.98
CA LEU A 127 -3.44 -5.40 -6.42
C LEU A 127 -4.02 -6.63 -7.12
N GLY A 128 -3.20 -7.38 -7.87
CA GLY A 128 -3.62 -8.62 -8.51
C GLY A 128 -4.11 -9.65 -7.49
N SER A 129 -3.40 -9.83 -6.37
CA SER A 129 -3.86 -10.70 -5.28
C SER A 129 -5.18 -10.22 -4.66
N VAL A 130 -5.34 -8.91 -4.44
CA VAL A 130 -6.59 -8.34 -3.90
C VAL A 130 -7.77 -8.66 -4.82
N GLN A 131 -7.62 -8.41 -6.10
CA GLN A 131 -8.66 -8.65 -7.11
C GLN A 131 -8.95 -10.15 -7.32
N LEU A 132 -7.91 -10.99 -7.32
CA LEU A 132 -8.06 -12.45 -7.45
C LEU A 132 -8.91 -13.06 -6.33
N HIS A 133 -8.86 -12.48 -5.13
CA HIS A 133 -9.68 -12.89 -3.99
C HIS A 133 -11.06 -12.21 -3.95
N GLY A 134 -11.43 -11.46 -5.00
CA GLY A 134 -12.73 -10.79 -5.08
C GLY A 134 -12.89 -9.64 -4.09
N LYS A 135 -11.79 -9.08 -3.58
CA LYS A 135 -11.81 -7.93 -2.68
C LYS A 135 -11.73 -6.63 -3.46
N LEU A 136 -12.39 -5.59 -2.93
CA LEU A 136 -12.21 -4.24 -3.45
C LEU A 136 -10.89 -3.66 -2.95
N TYR A 137 -10.32 -2.77 -3.74
CA TYR A 137 -9.26 -1.90 -3.30
C TYR A 137 -9.71 -0.45 -3.37
N ILE A 138 -9.39 0.33 -2.37
CA ILE A 138 -9.68 1.76 -2.34
C ILE A 138 -8.37 2.50 -2.11
N MET A 139 -8.00 3.35 -3.05
CA MET A 139 -6.83 4.20 -2.91
C MET A 139 -7.19 5.44 -2.10
N GLU A 140 -6.45 5.70 -1.03
CA GLU A 140 -6.45 7.00 -0.37
C GLU A 140 -5.55 7.94 -1.16
N ASP A 141 -6.14 8.97 -1.75
CA ASP A 141 -5.39 9.99 -2.46
C ASP A 141 -5.04 11.13 -1.50
N ASP A 142 -3.84 11.04 -0.95
CA ASP A 142 -3.23 12.05 -0.10
C ASP A 142 -2.18 12.87 -0.85
N THR A 143 -2.44 13.15 -2.13
CA THR A 143 -1.56 13.96 -2.98
C THR A 143 -1.15 15.27 -2.29
N ARG A 144 0.13 15.53 -2.25
CA ARG A 144 0.66 16.81 -1.81
C ARG A 144 0.47 17.83 -2.93
N THR A 145 -0.62 18.58 -2.88
CA THR A 145 -0.91 19.66 -3.83
C THR A 145 0.01 20.87 -3.58
N HIS A 146 0.01 21.84 -4.48
CA HIS A 146 0.84 23.05 -4.36
C HIS A 146 0.54 23.88 -3.10
N VAL A 147 -0.68 23.76 -2.53
CA VAL A 147 -1.08 24.43 -1.27
C VAL A 147 -0.75 23.61 -0.02
N SER A 148 -0.29 22.36 -0.16
CA SER A 148 0.07 21.54 1.00
C SER A 148 1.27 22.14 1.72
N ALA A 149 1.16 22.30 3.04
CA ALA A 149 2.22 22.92 3.85
C ALA A 149 3.43 21.99 4.10
N HIS A 150 3.36 20.72 3.67
CA HIS A 150 4.28 19.68 4.13
C HIS A 150 5.16 19.12 3.04
N ASP A 151 6.28 18.67 3.48
CA ASP A 151 7.37 17.86 2.99
C ASP A 151 7.52 17.70 1.46
N PRO A 152 8.53 18.36 0.87
CA PRO A 152 8.88 18.21 -0.53
C PRO A 152 9.28 16.78 -0.93
N ASN A 153 9.61 15.92 0.06
CA ASN A 153 10.08 14.54 -0.18
C ASN A 153 8.99 13.61 -0.72
N TYR A 154 7.72 13.99 -0.59
CA TYR A 154 6.59 13.19 -1.07
C TYR A 154 5.98 13.71 -2.38
N GLY A 155 6.80 14.23 -3.27
CA GLY A 155 6.37 14.55 -4.63
C GLY A 155 5.34 15.68 -4.72
N ARG A 156 5.45 16.70 -3.86
CA ARG A 156 4.56 17.86 -3.84
C ARG A 156 4.50 18.54 -5.20
N ALA A 157 3.30 18.84 -5.67
CA ALA A 157 3.07 19.68 -6.85
C ALA A 157 3.59 21.12 -6.62
N ARG A 158 4.04 21.78 -7.66
CA ARG A 158 4.62 23.12 -7.61
C ARG A 158 3.63 24.20 -8.05
N SER A 159 2.59 23.79 -8.77
CA SER A 159 1.58 24.71 -9.31
C SER A 159 0.18 24.12 -9.26
N PRO A 160 -0.87 24.94 -9.46
CA PRO A 160 -2.24 24.48 -9.64
C PRO A 160 -2.37 23.43 -10.76
N GLU A 161 -1.70 23.63 -11.89
CA GLU A 161 -1.74 22.75 -13.06
C GLU A 161 -1.12 21.38 -12.73
N GLU A 162 0.03 21.37 -12.07
CA GLU A 162 0.66 20.12 -11.61
C GLU A 162 -0.23 19.37 -10.61
N SER A 163 -0.88 20.08 -9.67
CA SER A 163 -1.81 19.50 -8.72
C SER A 163 -2.97 18.82 -9.43
N LEU A 164 -3.58 19.52 -10.39
CA LEU A 164 -4.70 18.99 -11.16
C LEU A 164 -4.27 17.79 -12.02
N ALA A 165 -3.09 17.83 -12.61
CA ALA A 165 -2.55 16.71 -13.40
C ALA A 165 -2.31 15.47 -12.55
N LEU A 166 -1.80 15.62 -11.32
CA LEU A 166 -1.61 14.50 -10.39
C LEU A 166 -2.96 13.88 -9.98
N LEU A 167 -3.95 14.70 -9.62
CA LEU A 167 -5.29 14.24 -9.28
C LEU A 167 -5.97 13.54 -10.47
N GLN A 168 -5.82 14.07 -11.68
CA GLN A 168 -6.34 13.45 -12.89
C GLN A 168 -5.68 12.09 -13.17
N ARG A 169 -4.36 12.00 -13.00
CA ARG A 169 -3.61 10.74 -13.15
C ARG A 169 -4.13 9.67 -12.18
N ASN A 170 -4.35 10.06 -10.92
CA ASN A 170 -4.80 9.14 -9.88
C ASN A 170 -6.24 8.65 -10.16
N LEU A 171 -7.14 9.55 -10.59
CA LEU A 171 -8.48 9.18 -11.06
C LEU A 171 -8.44 8.22 -12.26
N ALA A 172 -7.57 8.50 -13.23
CA ALA A 172 -7.41 7.63 -14.39
C ALA A 172 -6.92 6.24 -14.00
N ALA A 173 -5.98 6.14 -13.06
CA ALA A 173 -5.50 4.85 -12.57
C ALA A 173 -6.60 4.06 -11.83
N ALA A 174 -7.41 4.73 -11.01
CA ALA A 174 -8.54 4.12 -10.35
C ALA A 174 -9.55 3.55 -11.37
N LEU A 175 -9.85 4.32 -12.41
CA LEU A 175 -10.75 3.91 -13.48
C LEU A 175 -10.22 2.68 -14.24
N VAL A 176 -8.96 2.74 -14.68
CA VAL A 176 -8.33 1.68 -15.49
C VAL A 176 -8.16 0.39 -14.70
N ARG A 177 -7.73 0.50 -13.44
CA ARG A 177 -7.51 -0.65 -12.56
C ARG A 177 -8.78 -1.14 -11.85
N GLY A 178 -9.89 -0.42 -11.98
CA GLY A 178 -11.19 -0.81 -11.42
C GLY A 178 -11.24 -0.79 -9.90
N HIS A 179 -10.57 0.16 -9.26
CA HIS A 179 -10.63 0.34 -7.81
C HIS A 179 -11.28 1.67 -7.40
N GLY A 180 -11.68 1.76 -6.13
CA GLY A 180 -12.20 3.00 -5.55
C GLY A 180 -11.09 4.01 -5.24
N ILE A 181 -11.50 5.25 -5.03
CA ILE A 181 -10.60 6.33 -4.61
C ILE A 181 -11.35 7.28 -3.69
N TRP A 182 -10.67 7.75 -2.65
CA TRP A 182 -11.10 8.90 -1.86
C TRP A 182 -9.92 9.85 -1.63
N TRP A 183 -10.22 11.06 -1.20
CA TRP A 183 -9.19 12.08 -0.92
C TRP A 183 -9.06 12.30 0.56
N LEU A 184 -7.84 12.19 1.06
CA LEU A 184 -7.49 12.63 2.41
C LEU A 184 -7.34 14.15 2.39
N GLY A 185 -8.27 14.86 3.07
CA GLY A 185 -8.13 16.31 3.29
C GLY A 185 -6.93 16.62 4.16
N GLY A 186 -6.31 17.77 3.92
CA GLY A 186 -5.29 18.31 4.82
C GLY A 186 -5.84 18.44 6.26
N GLY A 187 -4.95 18.51 7.25
CA GLY A 187 -5.36 18.68 8.64
C GLY A 187 -6.18 19.98 8.87
N PRO A 188 -6.72 20.19 10.07
CA PRO A 188 -7.51 21.37 10.38
C PRO A 188 -6.83 22.67 9.94
N GLY A 189 -7.49 23.44 9.08
CA GLY A 189 -6.97 24.71 8.55
C GLY A 189 -6.06 24.60 7.33
N THR A 190 -5.79 23.40 6.81
CA THR A 190 -5.03 23.22 5.56
C THR A 190 -5.98 22.77 4.45
N PRO A 191 -6.25 23.60 3.43
CA PRO A 191 -7.05 23.17 2.30
C PRO A 191 -6.32 22.06 1.56
N HIS A 192 -7.02 20.98 1.28
CA HIS A 192 -6.50 19.88 0.47
C HIS A 192 -6.42 20.28 -1.01
N ILE A 193 -7.41 21.03 -1.46
CA ILE A 193 -7.51 21.55 -2.82
C ILE A 193 -7.61 23.07 -2.73
N ASP A 194 -6.81 23.74 -3.54
CA ASP A 194 -6.88 25.19 -3.70
C ASP A 194 -8.25 25.57 -4.30
N PRO A 195 -8.98 26.53 -3.72
CA PRO A 195 -10.20 27.08 -4.32
C PRO A 195 -10.03 27.50 -5.79
N ALA A 196 -8.83 27.89 -6.21
CA ALA A 196 -8.56 28.25 -7.61
C ALA A 196 -8.64 27.04 -8.57
N VAL A 197 -8.35 25.82 -8.11
CA VAL A 197 -8.45 24.60 -8.93
C VAL A 197 -9.72 23.79 -8.64
N GLU A 198 -10.46 24.13 -7.60
CA GLU A 198 -11.66 23.38 -7.18
C GLU A 198 -12.69 23.21 -8.30
N PRO A 199 -13.05 24.23 -9.13
CA PRO A 199 -13.99 24.06 -10.23
C PRO A 199 -13.50 23.07 -11.28
N ALA A 200 -12.21 23.10 -11.64
CA ALA A 200 -11.62 22.18 -12.60
C ALA A 200 -11.55 20.76 -12.04
N PHE A 201 -11.26 20.61 -10.76
CA PHE A 201 -11.29 19.32 -10.08
C PHE A 201 -12.72 18.76 -10.00
N GLY A 202 -13.73 19.58 -9.70
CA GLY A 202 -15.14 19.19 -9.72
C GLY A 202 -15.58 18.67 -11.10
N ALA A 203 -15.16 19.36 -12.18
CA ALA A 203 -15.42 18.90 -13.55
C ALA A 203 -14.74 17.56 -13.86
N LEU A 204 -13.51 17.33 -13.36
CA LEU A 204 -12.83 16.03 -13.48
C LEU A 204 -13.61 14.93 -12.76
N LEU A 205 -14.05 15.17 -11.53
CA LEU A 205 -14.82 14.20 -10.76
C LEU A 205 -16.10 13.80 -11.46
N GLN A 206 -16.86 14.76 -12.01
CA GLN A 206 -18.04 14.49 -12.79
C GLN A 206 -17.73 13.61 -13.99
N ARG A 207 -16.74 14.01 -14.81
CA ARG A 207 -16.31 13.25 -15.99
C ARG A 207 -15.88 11.82 -15.65
N PHE A 208 -15.05 11.65 -14.62
CA PHE A 208 -14.60 10.32 -14.21
C PHE A 208 -15.71 9.47 -13.59
N SER A 209 -16.71 10.08 -12.94
CA SER A 209 -17.91 9.38 -12.48
C SER A 209 -18.73 8.84 -13.66
N GLU A 210 -18.89 9.61 -14.72
CA GLU A 210 -19.58 9.18 -15.95
C GLU A 210 -18.81 8.05 -16.65
N LEU A 211 -17.49 8.20 -16.81
CA LEU A 211 -16.63 7.15 -17.36
C LEU A 211 -16.63 5.89 -16.51
N GLY A 212 -16.68 6.03 -15.18
CA GLY A 212 -16.75 4.92 -14.23
C GLY A 212 -18.02 4.09 -14.41
N ARG A 213 -19.17 4.75 -14.63
CA ARG A 213 -20.42 4.03 -14.93
C ARG A 213 -20.32 3.26 -16.24
N PHE A 214 -19.80 3.88 -17.29
CA PHE A 214 -19.57 3.21 -18.57
C PHE A 214 -18.58 2.05 -18.42
N ALA A 215 -17.51 2.21 -17.64
CA ALA A 215 -16.51 1.17 -17.41
C ALA A 215 -17.07 -0.09 -16.74
N LEU A 216 -18.20 -0.01 -16.01
CA LEU A 216 -18.86 -1.17 -15.43
C LEU A 216 -19.44 -2.13 -16.50
N GLU A 217 -19.68 -1.63 -17.69
CA GLU A 217 -20.22 -2.41 -18.83
C GLU A 217 -19.10 -3.05 -19.66
N LEU A 218 -17.84 -2.70 -19.40
CA LEU A 218 -16.71 -3.18 -20.18
C LEU A 218 -16.08 -4.44 -19.54
N ASP A 219 -15.43 -5.24 -20.38
CA ASP A 219 -14.51 -6.27 -19.92
C ASP A 219 -13.29 -5.60 -19.28
N ARG A 220 -13.13 -5.79 -17.98
CA ARG A 220 -12.04 -5.21 -17.18
C ARG A 220 -11.05 -6.26 -16.71
N ARG A 221 -10.99 -7.40 -17.39
CA ARG A 221 -9.94 -8.38 -17.11
C ARG A 221 -8.58 -7.76 -17.38
N SER A 222 -7.60 -8.14 -16.55
CA SER A 222 -6.24 -7.67 -16.74
C SER A 222 -5.73 -8.00 -18.14
N VAL A 223 -5.02 -7.04 -18.73
CA VAL A 223 -4.25 -7.22 -19.97
C VAL A 223 -2.75 -7.37 -19.66
N ALA A 224 -2.39 -7.65 -18.41
CA ALA A 224 -1.02 -7.82 -18.00
C ALA A 224 -0.37 -9.01 -18.73
N GLU A 225 0.83 -8.77 -19.23
CA GLU A 225 1.68 -9.78 -19.87
C GLU A 225 2.71 -10.36 -18.90
N VAL A 226 2.92 -9.67 -17.76
CA VAL A 226 3.89 -10.04 -16.74
C VAL A 226 3.19 -10.16 -15.40
N ALA A 227 3.36 -11.31 -14.73
CA ALA A 227 2.98 -11.52 -13.34
C ALA A 227 4.21 -11.38 -12.44
N VAL A 228 4.12 -10.53 -11.44
CA VAL A 228 5.17 -10.34 -10.42
C VAL A 228 4.69 -10.94 -9.12
N PHE A 229 5.39 -11.96 -8.63
CA PHE A 229 5.06 -12.61 -7.38
C PHE A 229 5.90 -12.06 -6.24
N LEU A 230 5.25 -11.78 -5.12
CA LEU A 230 5.87 -11.36 -3.87
C LEU A 230 5.83 -12.51 -2.88
N ASP A 231 6.98 -12.86 -2.33
CA ASP A 231 7.09 -13.84 -1.25
C ASP A 231 7.24 -13.11 0.09
N ASP A 232 6.09 -12.87 0.76
CA ASP A 232 6.04 -12.19 2.05
C ASP A 232 6.58 -13.07 3.21
N GLU A 233 6.61 -14.38 3.06
CA GLU A 233 7.21 -15.31 4.02
C GLU A 233 8.74 -15.17 4.11
N SER A 234 9.40 -14.95 2.99
CA SER A 234 10.86 -14.75 2.96
C SER A 234 11.31 -13.53 3.77
N VAL A 235 10.46 -12.52 3.94
CA VAL A 235 10.77 -11.31 4.70
C VAL A 235 11.07 -11.61 6.16
N PHE A 236 10.45 -12.61 6.77
CA PHE A 236 10.74 -13.00 8.16
C PHE A 236 12.17 -13.50 8.36
N TRP A 237 12.79 -13.99 7.28
CA TRP A 237 14.16 -14.49 7.32
C TRP A 237 15.22 -13.43 7.08
N GLU A 238 14.84 -12.23 6.62
CA GLU A 238 15.78 -11.13 6.43
C GLU A 238 16.29 -10.54 7.74
N SER A 239 17.48 -9.95 7.70
CA SER A 239 17.94 -9.05 8.76
C SER A 239 17.12 -7.77 8.77
N ALA A 240 17.18 -6.99 9.84
CA ALA A 240 16.45 -5.72 9.96
C ALA A 240 16.84 -4.67 8.91
N ARG A 241 17.95 -4.85 8.21
CA ARG A 241 18.42 -3.92 7.18
C ARG A 241 17.66 -4.01 5.86
N ASN A 242 16.82 -5.03 5.66
CA ASN A 242 16.09 -5.28 4.41
C ASN A 242 17.00 -5.33 3.17
N ASP A 243 18.17 -5.94 3.29
CA ASP A 243 19.21 -5.95 2.25
C ASP A 243 18.75 -6.61 0.93
N LEU A 244 17.72 -7.45 0.96
CA LEU A 244 17.11 -8.09 -0.20
C LEU A 244 15.79 -7.44 -0.59
N SER A 245 14.88 -7.21 0.34
CA SER A 245 13.56 -6.62 0.05
C SER A 245 13.68 -5.23 -0.55
N PHE A 246 14.55 -4.37 -0.02
CA PHE A 246 14.73 -3.01 -0.53
C PHE A 246 15.13 -2.99 -2.02
N PRO A 247 16.24 -3.61 -2.46
CA PRO A 247 16.61 -3.54 -3.87
C PRO A 247 15.64 -4.27 -4.78
N LEU A 248 15.09 -5.41 -4.36
CA LEU A 248 14.18 -6.18 -5.21
C LEU A 248 12.83 -5.48 -5.41
N VAL A 249 12.26 -4.91 -4.37
CA VAL A 249 10.93 -4.28 -4.46
C VAL A 249 11.04 -2.84 -4.96
N PHE A 250 11.96 -2.05 -4.42
CA PHE A 250 12.09 -0.63 -4.76
C PHE A 250 12.77 -0.42 -6.11
N ALA A 251 13.98 -0.96 -6.28
CA ALA A 251 14.77 -0.70 -7.48
C ALA A 251 14.12 -1.29 -8.74
N GLN A 252 13.54 -2.49 -8.63
CA GLN A 252 12.87 -3.09 -9.77
C GLN A 252 11.62 -2.31 -10.19
N ARG A 253 10.88 -1.68 -9.24
CA ARG A 253 9.76 -0.80 -9.60
C ARG A 253 10.24 0.50 -10.22
N LEU A 254 11.24 1.15 -9.62
CA LEU A 254 11.71 2.46 -10.05
C LEU A 254 12.42 2.43 -11.41
N TRP A 255 13.24 1.42 -11.66
CA TRP A 255 14.10 1.34 -12.83
C TRP A 255 13.80 0.19 -13.79
N GLY A 256 13.04 -0.78 -13.35
CA GLY A 256 12.68 -1.98 -14.10
C GLY A 256 11.27 -1.93 -14.64
N LEU A 257 10.35 -2.60 -13.96
CA LEU A 257 8.99 -2.88 -14.46
C LEU A 257 8.16 -1.63 -14.79
N ALA A 258 8.29 -0.55 -14.03
CA ALA A 258 7.59 0.71 -14.31
C ALA A 258 7.99 1.35 -15.65
N ARG A 259 9.18 0.98 -16.20
CA ARG A 259 9.74 1.53 -17.45
C ARG A 259 9.89 0.49 -18.55
N PHE A 260 9.50 -0.73 -18.29
CA PHE A 260 9.65 -1.86 -19.19
C PHE A 260 8.69 -1.80 -20.38
N GLY A 261 7.56 -1.12 -20.23
CA GLY A 261 6.57 -0.91 -21.28
C GLY A 261 5.58 -2.05 -21.46
N ALA A 262 5.68 -3.14 -20.70
CA ALA A 262 4.68 -4.19 -20.64
C ALA A 262 3.80 -4.02 -19.40
N PRO A 263 2.47 -4.23 -19.49
CA PRO A 263 1.61 -4.20 -18.33
C PRO A 263 1.93 -5.34 -17.37
N CYS A 264 2.03 -5.01 -16.06
CA CYS A 264 2.38 -5.94 -15.01
C CYS A 264 1.31 -5.97 -13.93
N ASP A 265 0.98 -7.17 -13.44
CA ASP A 265 0.20 -7.38 -12.22
C ASP A 265 1.07 -7.94 -11.10
N TYR A 266 0.81 -7.50 -9.88
CA TYR A 266 1.52 -7.92 -8.67
C TYR A 266 0.63 -8.84 -7.83
N TYR A 267 1.19 -9.99 -7.45
CA TYR A 267 0.54 -11.06 -6.69
C TYR A 267 1.30 -11.41 -5.42
#